data_ea12287aba209f2ecdf980d527068db8
#
_entry.id   ea12287aba209f2ecdf980d527068db8
#
_cell.length_a   1.000
_cell.length_b   1.000
_cell.length_c   1.000
_cell.angle_alpha   90.00
_cell.angle_beta   90.00
_cell.angle_gamma   90.00
#
_symmetry.space_group_name_H-M   'P 1'
#
loop_
_entity.id
_entity.type
_entity.pdbx_description
1 polymer ?
#
loop_
_entity_poly.entity_id
_entity_poly.type
_entity_poly.pdbx_seq_one_letter_code
_entity_poly.pdbx_strand_id
1 'polypeptide(L)'
;MEFKHRFIDGSRYQRIFVIGDIHGKLALLQDTLKRVDFHGERDLLISVGDLIDRGPDSVGVLDYYQTHDWFEAVMGNHEWMMVNALDAQNKLEHSEKEAYFIKIWHRNGSEWSQILTGAEKQRLRDAVAQLPSVITVELEDGRRFGISHAQPHSLDWNEMIDWQGDMWDNPRWIWGRTRIVEEEPQAIANVDLTLHGHTRSDGVKRVANSLFIDTASNDDYQGAFSLYELRTGEVFVGVKQSALV
;
A
#
# COMPACT_ATOMS: atom_id res chain seq x y z
N MET A 1 -14.52 5.81 7.54
CA MET A 1 -13.55 4.82 8.09
C MET A 1 -12.54 5.58 8.91
N GLU A 2 -12.28 5.14 10.13
CA GLU A 2 -11.35 5.76 11.06
C GLU A 2 -9.90 5.59 10.62
N PHE A 3 -9.08 6.63 10.81
CA PHE A 3 -7.64 6.58 10.56
C PHE A 3 -6.95 5.71 11.62
N LYS A 4 -6.04 4.84 11.20
CA LYS A 4 -5.33 3.91 12.09
C LYS A 4 -3.83 3.99 11.88
N HIS A 5 -3.08 4.12 12.97
CA HIS A 5 -1.63 4.04 12.97
C HIS A 5 -1.14 2.71 13.55
N ARG A 6 -0.12 2.12 12.94
CA ARG A 6 0.59 0.95 13.47
C ARG A 6 2.07 1.28 13.68
N PHE A 7 2.58 0.99 14.87
CA PHE A 7 4.01 1.05 15.17
C PHE A 7 4.64 -0.33 15.05
N ILE A 8 5.82 -0.41 14.42
CA ILE A 8 6.63 -1.62 14.27
C ILE A 8 8.01 -1.37 14.85
N ASP A 9 8.39 -2.20 15.84
CA ASP A 9 9.75 -2.29 16.33
C ASP A 9 10.62 -3.04 15.34
N GLY A 10 11.44 -2.30 14.58
CA GLY A 10 12.30 -2.83 13.54
C GLY A 10 13.46 -3.69 14.05
N SER A 11 13.81 -3.59 15.35
CA SER A 11 14.87 -4.41 15.95
C SER A 11 14.58 -5.92 15.91
N ARG A 12 13.30 -6.30 15.72
CA ARG A 12 12.82 -7.68 15.68
C ARG A 12 13.14 -8.41 14.38
N TYR A 13 13.54 -7.68 13.32
CA TYR A 13 13.73 -8.21 11.97
C TYR A 13 15.15 -7.98 11.49
N GLN A 14 15.69 -8.95 10.77
CA GLN A 14 17.03 -8.85 10.20
C GLN A 14 17.06 -7.88 9.01
N ARG A 15 16.05 -7.95 8.14
CA ARG A 15 15.84 -7.03 7.02
C ARG A 15 14.37 -6.61 6.98
N ILE A 16 14.13 -5.38 6.55
CA ILE A 16 12.77 -4.85 6.38
C ILE A 16 12.67 -4.25 4.99
N PHE A 17 11.85 -4.88 4.16
CA PHE A 17 11.61 -4.44 2.79
C PHE A 17 10.28 -3.70 2.70
N VAL A 18 10.28 -2.56 2.00
CA VAL A 18 9.06 -1.87 1.60
C VAL A 18 8.88 -2.03 0.10
N ILE A 19 7.69 -2.47 -0.33
CA ILE A 19 7.32 -2.72 -1.73
C ILE A 19 6.22 -1.76 -2.18
N GLY A 20 6.24 -1.37 -3.46
CA GLY A 20 5.21 -0.55 -4.11
C GLY A 20 3.87 -1.27 -4.28
N ASP A 21 2.96 -0.63 -5.02
CA ASP A 21 1.61 -1.13 -5.30
C ASP A 21 1.64 -2.51 -5.98
N ILE A 22 0.88 -3.47 -5.44
CA ILE A 22 0.94 -4.88 -5.86
C ILE A 22 -0.10 -5.20 -6.93
N HIS A 23 -1.29 -4.65 -6.80
CA HIS A 23 -2.37 -4.80 -7.78
C HIS A 23 -2.57 -6.24 -8.28
N GLY A 24 -2.87 -7.17 -7.38
CA GLY A 24 -3.22 -8.56 -7.76
C GLY A 24 -2.12 -9.35 -8.47
N LYS A 25 -0.85 -8.91 -8.43
CA LYS A 25 0.27 -9.54 -9.16
C LYS A 25 1.03 -10.53 -8.27
N LEU A 26 0.34 -11.55 -7.74
CA LEU A 26 0.90 -12.50 -6.77
C LEU A 26 2.15 -13.21 -7.30
N ALA A 27 2.12 -13.71 -8.54
CA ALA A 27 3.28 -14.43 -9.11
C ALA A 27 4.53 -13.53 -9.21
N LEU A 28 4.34 -12.26 -9.59
CA LEU A 28 5.42 -11.27 -9.65
C LEU A 28 5.97 -10.93 -8.25
N LEU A 29 5.08 -10.82 -7.26
CA LEU A 29 5.47 -10.63 -5.85
C LEU A 29 6.34 -11.80 -5.37
N GLN A 30 5.91 -13.03 -5.57
CA GLN A 30 6.63 -14.23 -5.15
C GLN A 30 7.99 -14.36 -5.85
N ASP A 31 8.07 -14.07 -7.16
CA ASP A 31 9.34 -14.05 -7.89
C ASP A 31 10.28 -12.95 -7.35
N THR A 32 9.74 -11.77 -7.07
CA THR A 32 10.53 -10.66 -6.52
C THR A 32 11.11 -11.00 -5.15
N LEU A 33 10.33 -11.62 -4.26
CA LEU A 33 10.80 -12.07 -2.95
C LEU A 33 11.89 -13.15 -3.06
N LYS A 34 11.76 -14.10 -4.00
CA LYS A 34 12.81 -15.09 -4.30
C LYS A 34 14.14 -14.44 -4.68
N ARG A 35 14.11 -13.37 -5.49
CA ARG A 35 15.32 -12.71 -5.99
C ARG A 35 16.13 -12.00 -4.92
N VAL A 36 15.48 -11.54 -3.87
CA VAL A 36 16.16 -10.94 -2.71
C VAL A 36 16.43 -11.94 -1.60
N ASP A 37 16.26 -13.25 -1.89
CA ASP A 37 16.43 -14.34 -0.91
C ASP A 37 15.67 -14.02 0.40
N PHE A 38 14.38 -13.69 0.27
CA PHE A 38 13.51 -13.31 1.38
C PHE A 38 13.16 -14.50 2.26
N HIS A 39 13.27 -14.35 3.57
CA HIS A 39 12.97 -15.39 4.55
C HIS A 39 12.02 -14.84 5.63
N GLY A 40 10.77 -15.26 5.62
CA GLY A 40 9.73 -14.77 6.54
C GLY A 40 9.98 -15.02 8.03
N GLU A 41 10.91 -15.91 8.38
CA GLU A 41 11.31 -16.15 9.78
C GLU A 41 12.16 -15.01 10.37
N ARG A 42 12.77 -14.18 9.52
CA ARG A 42 13.72 -13.13 9.94
C ARG A 42 13.50 -11.78 9.26
N ASP A 43 12.82 -11.77 8.13
CA ASP A 43 12.60 -10.58 7.30
C ASP A 43 11.13 -10.12 7.43
N LEU A 44 10.89 -8.83 7.26
CA LEU A 44 9.56 -8.24 7.18
C LEU A 44 9.36 -7.63 5.78
N LEU A 45 8.18 -7.83 5.21
CA LEU A 45 7.71 -7.13 4.02
C LEU A 45 6.59 -6.15 4.42
N ILE A 46 6.67 -4.91 3.93
CA ILE A 46 5.62 -3.90 4.12
C ILE A 46 5.20 -3.38 2.74
N SER A 47 3.93 -3.53 2.36
CA SER A 47 3.40 -2.90 1.15
C SER A 47 2.88 -1.48 1.45
N VAL A 48 3.09 -0.59 0.50
CA VAL A 48 2.53 0.77 0.55
C VAL A 48 1.03 0.82 0.19
N GLY A 49 0.35 -0.33 0.13
CA GLY A 49 -1.08 -0.46 -0.21
C GLY A 49 -1.31 -0.87 -1.65
N ASP A 50 -2.56 -0.76 -2.10
CA ASP A 50 -3.03 -1.19 -3.41
C ASP A 50 -2.64 -2.65 -3.70
N LEU A 51 -3.05 -3.55 -2.81
CA LEU A 51 -2.85 -5.00 -2.95
C LEU A 51 -3.72 -5.58 -4.06
N ILE A 52 -4.91 -5.00 -4.27
CA ILE A 52 -6.00 -5.53 -5.12
C ILE A 52 -6.19 -4.73 -6.41
N ASP A 53 -7.09 -5.24 -7.24
CA ASP A 53 -7.57 -4.67 -8.51
C ASP A 53 -6.53 -4.70 -9.65
N ARG A 54 -6.99 -4.53 -10.89
CA ARG A 54 -6.19 -4.46 -12.12
C ARG A 54 -5.49 -5.77 -12.51
N GLY A 55 -4.75 -6.37 -11.60
CA GLY A 55 -3.99 -7.59 -11.87
C GLY A 55 -4.83 -8.86 -11.78
N PRO A 56 -4.24 -10.00 -12.11
CA PRO A 56 -4.98 -11.24 -12.34
C PRO A 56 -5.45 -11.95 -11.07
N ASP A 57 -4.87 -11.67 -9.90
CA ASP A 57 -5.09 -12.47 -8.69
C ASP A 57 -5.17 -11.64 -7.40
N SER A 58 -6.19 -10.78 -7.31
CA SER A 58 -6.45 -9.98 -6.11
C SER A 58 -6.77 -10.85 -4.88
N VAL A 59 -7.51 -11.95 -5.08
CA VAL A 59 -7.84 -12.90 -4.00
C VAL A 59 -6.58 -13.58 -3.48
N GLY A 60 -5.73 -14.07 -4.37
CA GLY A 60 -4.48 -14.72 -4.00
C GLY A 60 -3.53 -13.79 -3.25
N VAL A 61 -3.45 -12.50 -3.62
CA VAL A 61 -2.64 -11.52 -2.88
C VAL A 61 -3.19 -11.29 -1.48
N LEU A 62 -4.52 -11.16 -1.31
CA LEU A 62 -5.13 -10.99 0.01
C LEU A 62 -4.98 -12.24 0.88
N ASP A 63 -5.15 -13.44 0.32
CA ASP A 63 -4.91 -14.69 1.03
C ASP A 63 -3.44 -14.84 1.43
N TYR A 64 -2.52 -14.45 0.55
CA TYR A 64 -1.09 -14.43 0.84
C TYR A 64 -0.77 -13.46 1.99
N TYR A 65 -1.32 -12.25 1.96
CA TYR A 65 -1.20 -11.29 3.05
C TYR A 65 -1.73 -11.86 4.39
N GLN A 66 -2.93 -12.45 4.38
CA GLN A 66 -3.57 -12.96 5.60
C GLN A 66 -2.88 -14.18 6.24
N THR A 67 -2.15 -14.96 5.45
CA THR A 67 -1.53 -16.22 5.89
C THR A 67 -0.06 -16.07 6.29
N HIS A 68 0.53 -14.87 6.13
CA HIS A 68 1.94 -14.65 6.43
C HIS A 68 2.13 -13.46 7.40
N ASP A 69 2.47 -13.75 8.64
CA ASP A 69 2.67 -12.75 9.71
C ASP A 69 3.84 -11.78 9.44
N TRP A 70 4.72 -12.11 8.51
CA TRP A 70 5.80 -11.26 8.05
C TRP A 70 5.42 -10.31 6.90
N PHE A 71 4.14 -10.32 6.49
CA PHE A 71 3.64 -9.43 5.45
C PHE A 71 2.68 -8.39 6.05
N GLU A 72 3.13 -7.16 6.15
CA GLU A 72 2.34 -6.00 6.57
C GLU A 72 1.97 -5.12 5.39
N ALA A 73 0.91 -4.34 5.51
CA ALA A 73 0.52 -3.39 4.48
C ALA A 73 -0.19 -2.18 5.09
N VAL A 74 -0.09 -1.03 4.44
CA VAL A 74 -1.01 0.09 4.70
C VAL A 74 -2.20 0.01 3.75
N MET A 75 -3.29 0.67 4.10
CA MET A 75 -4.47 0.79 3.25
C MET A 75 -4.17 1.68 2.05
N GLY A 76 -4.36 1.16 0.84
CA GLY A 76 -4.36 1.93 -0.40
C GLY A 76 -5.76 2.44 -0.77
N ASN A 77 -5.83 3.27 -1.81
CA ASN A 77 -7.11 3.78 -2.27
C ASN A 77 -8.00 2.68 -2.88
N HIS A 78 -7.41 1.60 -3.41
CA HIS A 78 -8.16 0.46 -3.92
C HIS A 78 -8.83 -0.32 -2.79
N GLU A 79 -8.14 -0.59 -1.70
CA GLU A 79 -8.72 -1.19 -0.50
C GLU A 79 -9.82 -0.31 0.09
N TRP A 80 -9.58 1.00 0.16
CA TRP A 80 -10.57 1.94 0.67
C TRP A 80 -11.84 2.00 -0.18
N MET A 81 -11.69 2.01 -1.52
CA MET A 81 -12.82 1.91 -2.44
C MET A 81 -13.60 0.62 -2.24
N MET A 82 -12.92 -0.54 -2.16
CA MET A 82 -13.53 -1.85 -1.97
C MET A 82 -14.38 -1.90 -0.69
N VAL A 83 -13.82 -1.50 0.46
CA VAL A 83 -14.53 -1.55 1.74
C VAL A 83 -15.80 -0.70 1.69
N ASN A 84 -15.70 0.55 1.23
CA ASN A 84 -16.85 1.45 1.16
C ASN A 84 -17.90 1.00 0.13
N ALA A 85 -17.47 0.43 -1.01
CA ALA A 85 -18.38 -0.09 -2.02
C ALA A 85 -19.13 -1.35 -1.53
N LEU A 86 -18.45 -2.28 -0.87
CA LEU A 86 -19.09 -3.49 -0.32
C LEU A 86 -20.03 -3.15 0.83
N ASP A 87 -19.68 -2.20 1.71
CA ASP A 87 -20.56 -1.71 2.77
C ASP A 87 -21.82 -1.06 2.18
N ALA A 88 -21.67 -0.33 1.08
CA ALA A 88 -22.79 0.28 0.39
C ALA A 88 -23.70 -0.78 -0.27
N GLN A 89 -23.14 -1.76 -0.99
CA GLN A 89 -23.90 -2.79 -1.70
C GLN A 89 -24.82 -3.62 -0.78
N ASN A 90 -24.53 -3.66 0.51
CA ASN A 90 -25.36 -4.35 1.51
C ASN A 90 -26.60 -3.54 1.95
N LYS A 91 -26.81 -2.33 1.42
CA LYS A 91 -27.93 -1.43 1.76
C LYS A 91 -28.99 -1.43 0.66
N LEU A 92 -30.25 -1.19 1.04
CA LEU A 92 -31.36 -1.10 0.09
C LEU A 92 -31.39 0.24 -0.67
N GLU A 93 -30.90 1.31 -0.01
CA GLU A 93 -30.79 2.65 -0.58
C GLU A 93 -29.38 3.19 -0.35
N HIS A 94 -28.86 3.95 -1.30
CA HIS A 94 -27.52 4.48 -1.25
C HIS A 94 -27.54 6.02 -1.17
N SER A 95 -26.76 6.60 -0.28
CA SER A 95 -26.39 8.00 -0.34
C SER A 95 -25.54 8.31 -1.58
N GLU A 96 -25.41 9.58 -1.95
CA GLU A 96 -24.52 10.00 -3.05
C GLU A 96 -23.06 9.51 -2.86
N LYS A 97 -22.56 9.56 -1.62
CA LYS A 97 -21.22 9.08 -1.26
C LYS A 97 -21.09 7.57 -1.51
N GLU A 98 -22.07 6.77 -1.11
CA GLU A 98 -22.07 5.32 -1.29
C GLU A 98 -22.17 4.94 -2.78
N ALA A 99 -23.04 5.59 -3.53
CA ALA A 99 -23.14 5.41 -4.97
C ALA A 99 -21.83 5.80 -5.69
N TYR A 100 -21.14 6.83 -5.19
CA TYR A 100 -19.81 7.21 -5.69
C TYR A 100 -18.79 6.10 -5.48
N PHE A 101 -18.70 5.47 -4.29
CA PHE A 101 -17.75 4.39 -4.03
C PHE A 101 -18.00 3.16 -4.88
N ILE A 102 -19.25 2.74 -5.05
CA ILE A 102 -19.61 1.61 -5.94
C ILE A 102 -19.10 1.91 -7.36
N LYS A 103 -19.38 3.10 -7.87
CA LYS A 103 -19.01 3.51 -9.22
C LYS A 103 -17.50 3.63 -9.42
N ILE A 104 -16.78 4.26 -8.46
CA ILE A 104 -15.34 4.48 -8.60
C ILE A 104 -14.57 3.17 -8.48
N TRP A 105 -14.95 2.28 -7.57
CA TRP A 105 -14.31 0.98 -7.45
C TRP A 105 -14.51 0.14 -8.71
N HIS A 106 -15.74 0.12 -9.26
CA HIS A 106 -16.01 -0.58 -10.51
C HIS A 106 -15.15 -0.08 -11.69
N ARG A 107 -14.88 1.22 -11.75
CA ARG A 107 -14.04 1.83 -12.80
C ARG A 107 -12.54 1.58 -12.62
N ASN A 108 -12.12 1.10 -11.47
CA ASN A 108 -10.72 0.92 -11.10
C ASN A 108 -10.27 -0.55 -11.00
N GLY A 109 -11.04 -1.49 -11.59
CA GLY A 109 -10.59 -2.86 -11.77
C GLY A 109 -11.18 -3.88 -10.78
N SER A 110 -12.43 -3.66 -10.31
CA SER A 110 -13.13 -4.55 -9.37
C SER A 110 -13.78 -5.79 -10.01
N GLU A 111 -13.60 -6.03 -11.30
CA GLU A 111 -14.26 -7.10 -12.06
C GLU A 111 -14.06 -8.48 -11.43
N TRP A 112 -12.89 -8.73 -10.89
CA TRP A 112 -12.53 -9.96 -10.17
C TRP A 112 -13.50 -10.29 -9.03
N SER A 113 -14.10 -9.27 -8.41
CA SER A 113 -15.03 -9.44 -7.28
C SER A 113 -16.40 -9.96 -7.69
N GLN A 114 -16.76 -9.90 -8.98
CA GLN A 114 -18.08 -10.28 -9.47
C GLN A 114 -18.34 -11.79 -9.39
N ILE A 115 -17.30 -12.61 -9.44
CA ILE A 115 -17.38 -14.06 -9.32
C ILE A 115 -17.42 -14.56 -7.87
N LEU A 116 -17.18 -13.69 -6.90
CA LEU A 116 -17.15 -14.05 -5.48
C LEU A 116 -18.56 -14.14 -4.90
N THR A 117 -18.74 -15.11 -4.01
CA THR A 117 -19.93 -15.20 -3.16
C THR A 117 -20.01 -14.05 -2.16
N GLY A 118 -21.18 -13.79 -1.60
CA GLY A 118 -21.35 -12.78 -0.54
C GLY A 118 -20.47 -13.04 0.67
N ALA A 119 -20.29 -14.32 1.06
CA ALA A 119 -19.44 -14.69 2.20
C ALA A 119 -17.94 -14.40 1.92
N GLU A 120 -17.47 -14.69 0.72
CA GLU A 120 -16.09 -14.37 0.31
C GLU A 120 -15.85 -12.86 0.28
N LYS A 121 -16.76 -12.08 -0.28
CA LYS A 121 -16.70 -10.61 -0.28
C LYS A 121 -16.61 -10.06 1.15
N GLN A 122 -17.45 -10.58 2.06
CA GLN A 122 -17.45 -10.16 3.46
C GLN A 122 -16.11 -10.50 4.15
N ARG A 123 -15.61 -11.72 3.97
CA ARG A 123 -14.30 -12.13 4.51
C ARG A 123 -13.17 -11.21 4.07
N LEU A 124 -13.07 -10.96 2.76
CA LEU A 124 -12.03 -10.10 2.20
C LEU A 124 -12.19 -8.65 2.64
N ARG A 125 -13.43 -8.14 2.68
CA ARG A 125 -13.74 -6.80 3.19
C ARG A 125 -13.29 -6.65 4.64
N ASP A 126 -13.56 -7.63 5.49
CA ASP A 126 -13.21 -7.57 6.92
C ASP A 126 -11.70 -7.60 7.14
N ALA A 127 -10.97 -8.39 6.35
CA ALA A 127 -9.52 -8.43 6.37
C ALA A 127 -8.91 -7.07 5.97
N VAL A 128 -9.35 -6.52 4.86
CA VAL A 128 -8.87 -5.24 4.33
C VAL A 128 -9.21 -4.08 5.27
N ALA A 129 -10.38 -4.09 5.91
CA ALA A 129 -10.78 -3.05 6.87
C ALA A 129 -9.91 -2.98 8.14
N GLN A 130 -9.05 -3.98 8.39
CA GLN A 130 -8.10 -3.96 9.50
C GLN A 130 -6.76 -3.30 9.13
N LEU A 131 -6.49 -3.07 7.86
CA LEU A 131 -5.26 -2.40 7.42
C LEU A 131 -5.09 -1.05 8.11
N PRO A 132 -3.89 -0.73 8.62
CA PRO A 132 -3.60 0.60 9.12
C PRO A 132 -3.54 1.62 7.98
N SER A 133 -3.86 2.86 8.27
CA SER A 133 -3.72 3.98 7.33
C SER A 133 -2.26 4.33 7.08
N VAL A 134 -1.45 4.22 8.15
CA VAL A 134 -0.01 4.45 8.12
C VAL A 134 0.72 3.49 9.06
N ILE A 135 1.99 3.22 8.73
CA ILE A 135 2.91 2.45 9.58
C ILE A 135 4.12 3.31 9.90
N THR A 136 4.58 3.26 11.15
CA THR A 136 5.91 3.76 11.55
C THR A 136 6.79 2.59 11.91
N VAL A 137 7.98 2.52 11.33
CA VAL A 137 9.03 1.56 11.72
C VAL A 137 10.14 2.34 12.39
N GLU A 138 10.61 1.88 13.54
CA GLU A 138 11.78 2.42 14.24
C GLU A 138 12.85 1.35 14.34
N LEU A 139 14.07 1.68 13.91
CA LEU A 139 15.22 0.79 14.01
C LEU A 139 15.95 1.00 15.33
N GLU A 140 16.81 0.04 15.70
CA GLU A 140 17.61 0.09 16.92
C GLU A 140 18.65 1.25 16.98
N ASP A 141 18.99 1.82 15.84
CA ASP A 141 19.87 3.00 15.71
C ASP A 141 19.11 4.33 15.82
N GLY A 142 17.80 4.27 16.08
CA GLY A 142 16.91 5.42 16.23
C GLY A 142 16.36 5.97 14.91
N ARG A 143 16.74 5.42 13.75
CA ARG A 143 16.13 5.84 12.47
C ARG A 143 14.65 5.46 12.43
N ARG A 144 13.85 6.42 11.97
CA ARG A 144 12.39 6.32 11.92
C ARG A 144 11.88 6.43 10.49
N PHE A 145 11.09 5.45 10.07
CA PHE A 145 10.53 5.36 8.72
C PHE A 145 9.01 5.44 8.78
N GLY A 146 8.43 6.28 7.92
CA GLY A 146 6.99 6.42 7.77
C GLY A 146 6.50 5.77 6.47
N ILE A 147 5.46 4.95 6.54
CA ILE A 147 4.85 4.34 5.36
C ILE A 147 3.40 4.79 5.27
N SER A 148 3.02 5.40 4.15
CA SER A 148 1.64 5.72 3.80
C SER A 148 1.42 5.52 2.30
N HIS A 149 0.15 5.36 1.88
CA HIS A 149 -0.09 4.99 0.49
C HIS A 149 0.32 6.07 -0.51
N ALA A 150 -0.24 7.29 -0.45
CA ALA A 150 -0.02 8.31 -1.48
C ALA A 150 1.02 9.36 -1.11
N GLN A 151 0.77 10.13 -0.07
CA GLN A 151 1.70 11.14 0.47
C GLN A 151 1.29 11.54 1.88
N PRO A 152 2.19 12.07 2.73
CA PRO A 152 1.79 12.62 4.01
C PRO A 152 0.82 13.80 3.84
N HIS A 153 -0.13 13.93 4.75
CA HIS A 153 -1.06 15.07 4.78
C HIS A 153 -0.54 16.23 5.62
N SER A 154 0.51 16.02 6.41
CA SER A 154 1.23 17.03 7.19
C SER A 154 2.73 17.02 6.86
N LEU A 155 3.41 18.12 7.11
CA LEU A 155 4.88 18.23 7.08
C LEU A 155 5.53 17.77 8.40
N ASP A 156 4.77 17.25 9.34
CA ASP A 156 5.24 16.63 10.57
C ASP A 156 4.61 15.22 10.69
N TRP A 157 5.48 14.19 10.80
CA TRP A 157 5.04 12.81 10.90
C TRP A 157 4.27 12.53 12.20
N ASN A 158 4.57 13.24 13.29
CA ASN A 158 3.84 13.09 14.54
C ASN A 158 2.39 13.63 14.40
N GLU A 159 2.20 14.76 13.73
CA GLU A 159 0.84 15.25 13.40
C GLU A 159 0.08 14.28 12.50
N MET A 160 0.80 13.59 11.61
CA MET A 160 0.20 12.57 10.75
C MET A 160 -0.34 11.39 11.55
N ILE A 161 0.45 10.84 12.47
CA ILE A 161 0.06 9.64 13.24
C ILE A 161 -0.95 9.95 14.35
N ASP A 162 -0.98 11.17 14.85
CA ASP A 162 -1.89 11.62 15.91
C ASP A 162 -3.24 12.09 15.38
N TRP A 163 -3.41 12.13 14.07
CA TRP A 163 -4.65 12.58 13.45
C TRP A 163 -5.83 11.65 13.77
N GLN A 164 -6.97 12.25 14.20
CA GLN A 164 -8.17 11.55 14.68
C GLN A 164 -9.41 11.88 13.83
N GLY A 165 -9.27 11.95 12.54
CA GLY A 165 -10.37 12.26 11.63
C GLY A 165 -10.92 11.06 10.86
N ASP A 166 -12.03 11.27 10.16
CA ASP A 166 -12.49 10.34 9.13
C ASP A 166 -11.61 10.45 7.89
N MET A 167 -11.24 9.32 7.32
CA MET A 167 -10.39 9.25 6.13
C MET A 167 -10.91 10.06 4.94
N TRP A 168 -12.21 10.32 4.90
CA TRP A 168 -12.84 11.16 3.89
C TRP A 168 -12.52 12.66 4.06
N ASP A 169 -12.31 13.11 5.29
CA ASP A 169 -12.12 14.54 5.59
C ASP A 169 -10.74 15.04 5.15
N ASN A 170 -9.76 14.15 5.06
CA ASN A 170 -8.42 14.48 4.56
C ASN A 170 -7.85 13.38 3.66
N PRO A 171 -8.25 13.31 2.38
CA PRO A 171 -7.87 12.22 1.50
C PRO A 171 -6.43 12.32 0.95
N ARG A 172 -5.61 13.32 1.33
CA ARG A 172 -4.26 13.49 0.76
C ARG A 172 -3.36 12.27 0.94
N TRP A 173 -3.41 11.62 2.09
CA TRP A 173 -2.56 10.47 2.38
C TRP A 173 -2.91 9.21 1.56
N ILE A 174 -4.09 9.17 0.93
CA ILE A 174 -4.55 8.03 0.13
C ILE A 174 -4.77 8.36 -1.36
N TRP A 175 -4.89 9.67 -1.73
CA TRP A 175 -5.11 10.13 -3.10
C TRP A 175 -4.17 11.25 -3.55
N GLY A 176 -3.36 11.80 -2.65
CA GLY A 176 -2.52 12.96 -2.93
C GLY A 176 -1.42 12.65 -3.94
N ARG A 177 -1.17 13.58 -4.87
CA ARG A 177 -0.09 13.48 -5.89
C ARG A 177 0.77 14.74 -5.95
N THR A 178 0.41 15.80 -5.23
CA THR A 178 1.09 17.10 -5.33
C THR A 178 2.56 16.98 -4.98
N ARG A 179 2.88 16.23 -3.91
CA ARG A 179 4.27 16.10 -3.44
C ARG A 179 5.23 15.56 -4.51
N ILE A 180 4.83 14.52 -5.23
CA ILE A 180 5.68 13.92 -6.29
C ILE A 180 5.61 14.69 -7.60
N VAL A 181 4.44 15.28 -7.94
CA VAL A 181 4.22 15.99 -9.20
C VAL A 181 4.87 17.38 -9.18
N GLU A 182 4.71 18.11 -8.07
CA GLU A 182 5.24 19.46 -7.89
C GLU A 182 6.65 19.47 -7.25
N GLU A 183 7.19 18.27 -6.91
CA GLU A 183 8.50 18.08 -6.28
C GLU A 183 8.67 18.95 -5.02
N GLU A 184 7.65 18.92 -4.12
CA GLU A 184 7.62 19.71 -2.90
C GLU A 184 8.93 19.56 -2.09
N PRO A 185 9.75 20.61 -1.93
CA PRO A 185 11.11 20.47 -1.42
C PRO A 185 11.21 20.34 0.10
N GLN A 186 10.08 20.54 0.83
CA GLN A 186 10.08 20.51 2.28
C GLN A 186 10.20 19.06 2.78
N ALA A 187 11.14 18.82 3.68
CA ALA A 187 11.23 17.55 4.39
C ALA A 187 10.08 17.39 5.39
N ILE A 188 9.65 16.14 5.58
CA ILE A 188 8.72 15.78 6.65
C ILE A 188 9.51 15.71 7.95
N ALA A 189 9.10 16.48 8.97
CA ALA A 189 9.74 16.49 10.29
C ALA A 189 9.42 15.19 11.07
N ASN A 190 10.25 14.89 12.07
CA ASN A 190 10.08 13.77 13.01
C ASN A 190 10.05 12.37 12.35
N VAL A 191 10.66 12.24 11.17
CA VAL A 191 10.88 10.99 10.44
C VAL A 191 12.09 11.15 9.52
N ASP A 192 12.92 10.11 9.40
CA ASP A 192 14.12 10.18 8.54
C ASP A 192 13.75 10.03 7.06
N LEU A 193 12.81 9.13 6.78
CA LEU A 193 12.34 8.85 5.43
C LEU A 193 10.87 8.43 5.44
N THR A 194 10.11 8.89 4.44
CA THR A 194 8.76 8.35 4.17
C THR A 194 8.73 7.58 2.86
N LEU A 195 7.93 6.50 2.80
CA LEU A 195 7.80 5.64 1.62
C LEU A 195 6.34 5.59 1.16
N HIS A 196 6.15 5.72 -0.17
CA HIS A 196 4.83 5.89 -0.79
C HIS A 196 4.73 5.12 -2.10
N GLY A 197 3.48 4.80 -2.49
CA GLY A 197 3.06 4.26 -3.77
C GLY A 197 2.18 5.21 -4.57
N HIS A 198 1.03 4.69 -5.05
CA HIS A 198 -0.08 5.43 -5.65
C HIS A 198 0.24 6.16 -6.95
N THR A 199 1.35 6.88 -7.00
CA THR A 199 1.75 7.65 -8.17
C THR A 199 2.86 6.91 -8.89
N ARG A 200 2.49 6.27 -9.97
CA ARG A 200 3.39 5.51 -10.81
C ARG A 200 4.55 6.35 -11.33
N SER A 201 5.73 5.74 -11.32
CA SER A 201 6.96 6.28 -11.91
C SER A 201 7.76 5.18 -12.62
N ASP A 202 8.64 5.58 -13.56
CA ASP A 202 9.49 4.64 -14.30
C ASP A 202 10.63 4.05 -13.46
N GLY A 203 10.84 4.58 -12.26
CA GLY A 203 11.80 4.14 -11.25
C GLY A 203 11.51 4.81 -9.92
N VAL A 204 12.23 4.40 -8.88
CA VAL A 204 12.11 5.02 -7.55
C VAL A 204 12.44 6.50 -7.63
N LYS A 205 11.49 7.35 -7.22
CA LYS A 205 11.65 8.82 -7.22
C LYS A 205 11.78 9.33 -5.79
N ARG A 206 12.78 10.19 -5.55
CA ARG A 206 12.98 10.84 -4.26
C ARG A 206 12.60 12.32 -4.32
N VAL A 207 11.78 12.77 -3.37
CA VAL A 207 11.42 14.17 -3.17
C VAL A 207 11.68 14.52 -1.70
N ALA A 208 12.68 15.33 -1.43
CA ALA A 208 13.19 15.61 -0.08
C ALA A 208 13.50 14.29 0.69
N ASN A 209 12.81 14.02 1.81
CA ASN A 209 12.87 12.76 2.52
C ASN A 209 11.64 11.86 2.27
N SER A 210 11.08 11.89 1.07
CA SER A 210 10.01 10.97 0.65
C SER A 210 10.47 10.16 -0.58
N LEU A 211 10.28 8.83 -0.52
CA LEU A 211 10.50 7.90 -1.63
C LEU A 211 9.17 7.42 -2.19
N PHE A 212 9.02 7.53 -3.50
CA PHE A 212 7.89 6.98 -4.25
C PHE A 212 8.36 5.75 -5.00
N ILE A 213 7.80 4.58 -4.68
CA ILE A 213 8.28 3.27 -5.13
C ILE A 213 7.25 2.48 -5.93
N ASP A 214 6.16 3.10 -6.39
CA ASP A 214 5.20 2.48 -7.30
C ASP A 214 5.78 2.41 -8.71
N THR A 215 6.42 1.29 -9.04
CA THR A 215 7.10 1.07 -10.33
C THR A 215 6.47 -0.06 -11.15
N ALA A 216 5.52 -0.81 -10.59
CA ALA A 216 4.91 -1.98 -11.22
C ALA A 216 3.40 -1.84 -11.49
N SER A 217 2.77 -0.74 -11.11
CA SER A 217 1.31 -0.55 -11.28
C SER A 217 0.87 -0.29 -12.74
N ASN A 218 1.76 -0.57 -13.69
CA ASN A 218 1.56 -0.36 -15.11
C ASN A 218 0.51 -1.31 -15.70
N ASP A 219 -0.46 -0.78 -16.44
CA ASP A 219 -1.47 -1.57 -17.16
C ASP A 219 -0.88 -2.42 -18.30
N ASP A 220 0.32 -2.07 -18.79
CA ASP A 220 0.99 -2.73 -19.93
C ASP A 220 1.78 -3.98 -19.53
N TYR A 221 1.64 -4.48 -18.31
CA TYR A 221 2.40 -5.65 -17.80
C TYR A 221 3.94 -5.53 -17.94
N GLN A 222 4.47 -4.32 -18.02
CA GLN A 222 5.90 -4.07 -18.25
C GLN A 222 6.66 -3.59 -17.00
N GLY A 223 5.95 -3.24 -15.92
CA GLY A 223 6.54 -2.78 -14.68
C GLY A 223 7.24 -3.90 -13.91
N ALA A 224 8.24 -3.54 -13.14
CA ALA A 224 8.88 -4.39 -12.14
C ALA A 224 8.66 -3.80 -10.76
N PHE A 225 8.47 -4.65 -9.74
CA PHE A 225 8.43 -4.13 -8.37
C PHE A 225 9.77 -3.56 -7.96
N SER A 226 9.74 -2.45 -7.24
CA SER A 226 10.87 -1.97 -6.47
C SER A 226 10.65 -2.29 -5.00
N LEU A 227 11.71 -2.83 -4.35
CA LEU A 227 11.79 -2.99 -2.91
C LEU A 227 12.86 -2.05 -2.37
N TYR A 228 12.55 -1.38 -1.27
CA TYR A 228 13.51 -0.59 -0.52
C TYR A 228 13.83 -1.28 0.80
N GLU A 229 15.11 -1.58 1.07
CA GLU A 229 15.54 -2.17 2.34
C GLU A 229 15.87 -1.04 3.34
N LEU A 230 15.18 -1.02 4.50
CA LEU A 230 15.23 0.11 5.42
C LEU A 230 16.58 0.31 6.11
N ARG A 231 17.35 -0.76 6.38
CA ARG A 231 18.61 -0.68 7.11
C ARG A 231 19.75 -0.16 6.25
N THR A 232 19.86 -0.69 5.04
CA THR A 232 20.94 -0.38 4.09
C THR A 232 20.62 0.78 3.17
N GLY A 233 19.33 1.06 2.95
CA GLY A 233 18.88 2.02 1.94
C GLY A 233 18.98 1.49 0.51
N GLU A 234 19.20 0.19 0.33
CA GLU A 234 19.34 -0.43 -0.99
C GLU A 234 17.99 -0.57 -1.69
N VAL A 235 17.98 -0.30 -3.00
CA VAL A 235 16.82 -0.51 -3.87
C VAL A 235 17.06 -1.76 -4.72
N PHE A 236 16.16 -2.73 -4.57
CA PHE A 236 16.11 -3.91 -5.42
C PHE A 236 15.00 -3.76 -6.45
N VAL A 237 15.28 -4.09 -7.69
CA VAL A 237 14.28 -4.07 -8.78
C VAL A 237 14.06 -5.51 -9.25
N GLY A 238 12.80 -5.95 -9.19
CA GLY A 238 12.37 -7.25 -9.67
C GLY A 238 12.43 -7.37 -11.19
N VAL A 239 12.00 -8.50 -11.73
CA VAL A 239 11.81 -8.65 -13.18
C VAL A 239 10.59 -7.91 -13.66
N LYS A 240 10.58 -7.56 -14.94
CA LYS A 240 9.37 -7.08 -15.60
C LYS A 240 8.38 -8.23 -15.72
N GLN A 241 7.09 -7.94 -15.55
CA GLN A 241 6.04 -8.95 -15.62
C GLN A 241 6.01 -9.70 -16.96
N SER A 242 6.34 -9.03 -18.06
CA SER A 242 6.44 -9.64 -19.39
C SER A 242 7.49 -10.76 -19.52
N ALA A 243 8.39 -10.91 -18.54
CA ALA A 243 9.39 -11.98 -18.51
C ALA A 243 8.91 -13.25 -17.77
N LEU A 244 7.70 -13.23 -17.19
CA LEU A 244 7.12 -14.36 -16.45
C LEU A 244 6.03 -15.11 -17.24
N VAL A 245 5.81 -14.75 -18.52
CA VAL A 245 4.82 -15.39 -19.41
C VAL A 245 5.49 -16.45 -20.28
#